data_fb6c65fdac258ed740f9ce21cd0bb26b
#
_entry.id   fb6c65fdac258ed740f9ce21cd0bb26b
#
_cell.length_a   1.000
_cell.length_b   1.000
_cell.length_c   1.000
_cell.angle_alpha   90.00
_cell.angle_beta   90.00
_cell.angle_gamma   90.00
#
_symmetry.space_group_name_H-M   'P 1'
#
loop_
_entity.id
_entity.type
_entity.pdbx_description
1 polymer ?
#
loop_
_entity_poly.entity_id
_entity_poly.type
_entity_poly.pdbx_seq_one_letter_code
_entity_poly.pdbx_strand_id
1 'polypeptide(L)'
;ATDVTGFGLLGHLHHLARESGLAAVVHAAALPVLEGAREALADGTGLSGGGRRNREWAGGFATFAAEVEEPIRRLLCDPVTSGGLLVALEPQRANRLHGAVIGQLQTGEAGRITVV
;
A
#
# COMPACT_ATOMS: atom_id res chain seq x y z
N ALA A 1 -10.78 -3.54 8.72
CA ALA A 1 -10.68 -2.23 8.07
C ALA A 1 -9.76 -1.30 8.86
N THR A 2 -9.08 -0.42 8.19
CA THR A 2 -8.23 0.61 8.80
C THR A 2 -8.19 1.86 7.93
N ASP A 3 -8.09 3.03 8.56
CA ASP A 3 -7.78 4.27 7.85
C ASP A 3 -6.30 4.27 7.44
N VAL A 4 -6.02 4.71 6.23
CA VAL A 4 -4.64 4.90 5.76
C VAL A 4 -4.16 6.28 6.20
N THR A 5 -3.17 6.31 7.08
CA THR A 5 -2.63 7.55 7.68
C THR A 5 -1.10 7.58 7.65
N GLY A 6 -0.45 7.91 8.74
CA GLY A 6 0.98 8.20 8.83
C GLY A 6 1.95 7.10 8.43
N PHE A 7 1.54 5.84 8.44
CA PHE A 7 2.39 4.72 8.00
C PHE A 7 2.31 4.42 6.50
N GLY A 8 1.47 5.17 5.77
CA GLY A 8 1.21 4.91 4.37
C GLY A 8 0.39 3.64 4.14
N LEU A 9 0.06 3.37 2.88
CA LEU A 9 -0.75 2.20 2.53
C LEU A 9 -0.06 0.88 2.94
N LEU A 10 1.23 0.72 2.64
CA LEU A 10 1.95 -0.52 2.95
C LEU A 10 2.06 -0.76 4.45
N GLY A 11 2.30 0.28 5.26
CA GLY A 11 2.39 0.13 6.70
C GLY A 11 1.08 -0.33 7.32
N HIS A 12 -0.04 0.28 6.92
CA HIS A 12 -1.37 -0.11 7.40
C HIS A 12 -1.77 -1.51 6.90
N LEU A 13 -1.47 -1.85 5.64
CA LEU A 13 -1.71 -3.19 5.11
C LEU A 13 -0.87 -4.24 5.83
N HIS A 14 0.40 -3.93 6.14
CA HIS A 14 1.27 -4.81 6.90
C HIS A 14 0.66 -5.16 8.26
N HIS A 15 0.19 -4.17 9.01
CA HIS A 15 -0.47 -4.40 10.29
C HIS A 15 -1.73 -5.25 10.14
N LEU A 16 -2.58 -4.92 9.18
CA LEU A 16 -3.82 -5.65 8.92
C LEU A 16 -3.54 -7.12 8.55
N ALA A 17 -2.60 -7.37 7.65
CA ALA A 17 -2.23 -8.72 7.20
C ALA A 17 -1.58 -9.51 8.34
N ARG A 18 -0.67 -8.89 9.10
CA ARG A 18 0.01 -9.53 10.23
C ARG A 18 -0.97 -9.96 11.30
N GLU A 19 -1.87 -9.09 11.72
CA GLU A 19 -2.88 -9.40 12.75
C GLU A 19 -3.89 -10.46 12.28
N SER A 20 -4.06 -10.60 10.97
CA SER A 20 -4.91 -11.64 10.36
C SER A 20 -4.17 -12.95 10.11
N GLY A 21 -2.86 -13.02 10.36
CA GLY A 21 -2.04 -14.20 10.08
C GLY A 21 -1.87 -14.50 8.59
N LEU A 22 -1.98 -13.49 7.73
CA LEU A 22 -1.98 -13.61 6.26
C LEU A 22 -0.86 -12.79 5.63
N ALA A 23 -0.51 -13.15 4.41
CA ALA A 23 0.28 -12.33 3.50
C ALA A 23 -0.63 -11.51 2.58
N ALA A 24 -0.08 -10.51 1.90
CA ALA A 24 -0.82 -9.68 0.97
C ALA A 24 -0.10 -9.56 -0.39
N VAL A 25 -0.89 -9.43 -1.44
CA VAL A 25 -0.43 -9.02 -2.77
C VAL A 25 -1.12 -7.71 -3.13
N VAL A 26 -0.35 -6.74 -3.60
CA VAL A 26 -0.85 -5.44 -4.08
C VAL A 26 -0.54 -5.30 -5.56
N HIS A 27 -1.55 -4.96 -6.34
CA HIS A 27 -1.39 -4.67 -7.77
C HIS A 27 -1.18 -3.17 -7.97
N ALA A 28 0.04 -2.77 -8.30
CA ALA A 28 0.40 -1.35 -8.44
C ALA A 28 -0.46 -0.62 -9.49
N ALA A 29 -0.81 -1.30 -10.58
CA ALA A 29 -1.65 -0.74 -11.64
C ALA A 29 -3.11 -0.49 -11.20
N ALA A 30 -3.57 -1.11 -10.12
CA ALA A 30 -4.94 -0.97 -9.60
C ALA A 30 -5.08 0.15 -8.55
N LEU A 31 -3.98 0.81 -8.17
CA LEU A 31 -4.01 1.88 -7.18
C LEU A 31 -4.73 3.12 -7.71
N PRO A 32 -5.70 3.67 -6.95
CA PRO A 32 -6.30 4.95 -7.28
C PRO A 32 -5.33 6.08 -6.91
N VAL A 33 -4.60 6.60 -7.88
CA VAL A 33 -3.57 7.64 -7.69
C VAL A 33 -4.13 8.99 -8.11
N LEU A 34 -3.95 10.00 -7.26
CA LEU A 34 -4.30 11.37 -7.59
C LEU A 34 -3.41 11.90 -8.72
N GLU A 35 -4.02 12.70 -9.60
CA GLU A 35 -3.29 13.38 -10.68
C GLU A 35 -2.13 14.21 -10.11
N GLY A 36 -0.95 14.10 -10.73
CA GLY A 36 0.27 14.81 -10.30
C GLY A 36 1.05 14.15 -9.17
N ALA A 37 0.48 13.19 -8.44
CA ALA A 37 1.17 12.56 -7.31
C ALA A 37 2.40 11.74 -7.74
N ARG A 38 2.30 11.00 -8.85
CA ARG A 38 3.41 10.23 -9.41
C ARG A 38 4.58 11.13 -9.81
N GLU A 39 4.28 12.22 -10.50
CA GLU A 39 5.26 13.19 -10.98
C GLU A 39 5.98 13.88 -9.81
N ALA A 40 5.24 14.30 -8.79
CA ALA A 40 5.82 14.92 -7.59
C ALA A 40 6.77 13.97 -6.85
N LEU A 41 6.47 12.68 -6.81
CA LEU A 41 7.33 11.69 -6.19
C LEU A 41 8.50 11.25 -7.08
N ALA A 42 8.36 11.37 -8.40
CA ALA A 42 9.42 11.02 -9.35
C ALA A 42 10.63 11.97 -9.24
N ASP A 43 10.40 13.28 -9.12
CA ASP A 43 11.47 14.28 -9.00
C ASP A 43 11.96 14.48 -7.53
N GLY A 44 11.31 13.83 -6.57
CA GLY A 44 11.65 13.90 -5.15
C GLY A 44 11.08 15.10 -4.41
N THR A 45 10.39 16.04 -5.07
CA THR A 45 9.82 17.23 -4.41
C THR A 45 8.67 16.88 -3.46
N GLY A 46 7.93 15.81 -3.73
CA GLY A 46 6.85 15.34 -2.88
C GLY A 46 7.29 14.40 -1.75
N LEU A 47 8.59 14.09 -1.64
CA LEU A 47 9.08 13.11 -0.68
C LEU A 47 9.32 13.71 0.70
N SER A 48 8.44 13.40 1.66
CA SER A 48 8.57 13.82 3.06
C SER A 48 9.59 12.97 3.82
N GLY A 49 10.04 13.48 4.99
CA GLY A 49 10.88 12.70 5.92
C GLY A 49 10.15 11.44 6.43
N GLY A 50 8.84 11.54 6.65
CA GLY A 50 7.99 10.40 6.99
C GLY A 50 7.94 9.35 5.88
N GLY A 51 7.81 9.77 4.64
CA GLY A 51 7.82 8.90 3.47
C GLY A 51 9.14 8.14 3.33
N ARG A 52 10.27 8.79 3.57
CA ARG A 52 11.58 8.12 3.57
C ARG A 52 11.67 7.03 4.65
N ARG A 53 11.29 7.34 5.88
CA ARG A 53 11.28 6.38 6.98
C ARG A 53 10.36 5.19 6.72
N ASN A 54 9.15 5.47 6.22
CA ASN A 54 8.20 4.42 5.86
C ASN A 54 8.75 3.53 4.74
N ARG A 55 9.43 4.12 3.75
CA ARG A 55 10.03 3.38 2.63
C ARG A 55 11.15 2.44 3.10
N GLU A 56 12.00 2.90 4.01
CA GLU A 56 13.03 2.09 4.66
C GLU A 56 12.41 0.94 5.47
N TRP A 57 11.44 1.27 6.31
CA TRP A 57 10.74 0.28 7.14
C TRP A 57 10.02 -0.78 6.29
N ALA A 58 9.38 -0.37 5.19
CA ALA A 58 8.71 -1.29 4.27
C ALA A 58 9.67 -2.33 3.67
N GLY A 59 10.95 -2.01 3.53
CA GLY A 59 11.97 -2.96 3.07
C GLY A 59 12.09 -4.22 3.93
N GLY A 60 11.65 -4.18 5.19
CA GLY A 60 11.65 -5.32 6.09
C GLY A 60 10.51 -6.33 5.85
N PHE A 61 9.43 -5.92 5.19
CA PHE A 61 8.26 -6.78 5.00
C PHE A 61 7.68 -6.76 3.58
N ALA A 62 8.08 -5.84 2.72
CA ALA A 62 7.56 -5.71 1.36
C ALA A 62 8.64 -5.99 0.32
N THR A 63 8.26 -6.71 -0.73
CA THR A 63 9.04 -6.90 -1.94
C THR A 63 8.30 -6.30 -3.13
N PHE A 64 9.04 -5.74 -4.09
CA PHE A 64 8.49 -5.10 -5.27
C PHE A 64 8.98 -5.81 -6.52
N ALA A 65 8.06 -6.11 -7.45
CA ALA A 65 8.43 -6.56 -8.78
C ALA A 65 9.28 -5.48 -9.48
N ALA A 66 10.17 -5.90 -10.39
CA ALA A 66 11.08 -4.98 -11.08
C ALA A 66 10.34 -3.90 -11.89
N GLU A 67 9.14 -4.21 -12.38
CA GLU A 67 8.28 -3.32 -13.16
C GLU A 67 7.66 -2.19 -12.33
N VAL A 68 7.61 -2.34 -11.01
CA VAL A 68 7.07 -1.31 -10.12
C VAL A 68 8.07 -0.18 -9.96
N GLU A 69 7.80 0.94 -10.59
CA GLU A 69 8.68 2.12 -10.58
C GLU A 69 8.82 2.74 -9.19
N GLU A 70 9.96 3.37 -8.92
CA GLU A 70 10.24 3.99 -7.61
C GLU A 70 9.19 5.03 -7.17
N PRO A 71 8.62 5.90 -8.03
CA PRO A 71 7.54 6.80 -7.63
C PRO A 71 6.34 6.08 -7.03
N ILE A 72 5.97 4.92 -7.55
CA ILE A 72 4.87 4.11 -7.02
C ILE A 72 5.26 3.47 -5.69
N ARG A 73 6.49 2.97 -5.55
CA ARG A 73 7.00 2.45 -4.27
C ARG A 73 6.96 3.51 -3.17
N ARG A 74 7.33 4.74 -3.50
CA ARG A 74 7.25 5.90 -2.59
C ARG A 74 5.81 6.26 -2.25
N LEU A 75 4.92 6.28 -3.24
CA LEU A 75 3.49 6.56 -3.05
C LEU A 75 2.85 5.59 -2.06
N LEU A 76 3.16 4.30 -2.18
CA LEU A 76 2.67 3.25 -1.28
C LEU A 76 3.12 3.43 0.17
N CYS A 77 4.20 4.15 0.39
CA CYS A 77 4.78 4.44 1.71
C CYS A 77 4.50 5.88 2.18
N ASP A 78 3.81 6.69 1.36
CA ASP A 78 3.60 8.10 1.67
C ASP A 78 2.66 8.28 2.87
N PRO A 79 3.06 9.04 3.90
CA PRO A 79 2.19 9.32 5.02
C PRO A 79 1.07 10.28 4.60
N VAL A 80 -0.15 9.96 5.01
CA VAL A 80 -1.35 10.74 4.68
C VAL A 80 -2.02 11.18 5.97
N THR A 81 -2.41 12.44 6.04
CA THR A 81 -3.14 12.97 7.20
C THR A 81 -4.60 12.51 7.20
N SER A 82 -5.20 12.44 6.01
CA SER A 82 -6.59 12.04 5.82
C SER A 82 -6.67 11.18 4.55
N GLY A 83 -6.26 9.93 4.69
CA GLY A 83 -6.26 8.96 3.60
C GLY A 83 -7.59 8.22 3.43
N GLY A 84 -7.59 7.28 2.52
CA GLY A 84 -8.74 6.43 2.27
C GLY A 84 -8.89 5.31 3.31
N LEU A 85 -10.00 4.61 3.23
CA LEU A 85 -10.27 3.42 4.04
C LEU A 85 -9.74 2.18 3.31
N LEU A 86 -8.90 1.42 3.99
CA LEU A 86 -8.43 0.11 3.53
C LEU A 86 -9.31 -0.98 4.14
N VAL A 87 -9.97 -1.76 3.31
CA VAL A 87 -10.91 -2.80 3.74
C VAL A 87 -10.53 -4.14 3.16
N ALA A 88 -10.45 -5.16 4.02
CA ALA A 88 -10.32 -6.55 3.62
C ALA A 88 -11.67 -7.26 3.77
N LEU A 89 -12.14 -7.88 2.71
CA LEU A 89 -13.41 -8.58 2.65
C LEU A 89 -13.28 -9.89 1.90
N GLU A 90 -14.22 -10.79 2.15
CA GLU A 90 -14.43 -11.95 1.28
C GLU A 90 -14.72 -11.49 -0.16
N PRO A 91 -14.20 -12.19 -1.19
CA PRO A 91 -14.34 -11.77 -2.60
C PRO A 91 -15.79 -11.49 -3.01
N GLN A 92 -16.76 -12.26 -2.51
CA GLN A 92 -18.18 -12.09 -2.84
C GLN A 92 -18.76 -10.76 -2.31
N ARG A 93 -18.15 -10.18 -1.27
CA ARG A 93 -18.58 -8.92 -0.66
C ARG A 93 -17.89 -7.72 -1.26
N ALA A 94 -16.70 -7.91 -1.86
CA ALA A 94 -15.91 -6.83 -2.43
C ALA A 94 -16.68 -6.03 -3.49
N ASN A 95 -17.49 -6.71 -4.30
CA ASN A 95 -18.30 -6.09 -5.36
C ASN A 95 -19.44 -5.17 -4.84
N ARG A 96 -19.72 -5.20 -3.55
CA ARG A 96 -20.76 -4.37 -2.91
C ARG A 96 -20.23 -3.03 -2.41
N LEU A 97 -18.90 -2.88 -2.35
CA LEU A 97 -18.29 -1.63 -1.94
C LEU A 97 -17.92 -0.78 -3.15
N HIS A 98 -18.13 0.52 -3.02
CA HIS A 98 -17.63 1.50 -3.99
C HIS A 98 -16.17 1.77 -3.66
N GLY A 99 -15.26 1.24 -4.46
CA GLY A 99 -13.82 1.42 -4.26
C GLY A 99 -13.02 0.60 -5.27
N ALA A 100 -11.71 0.83 -5.28
CA ALA A 100 -10.79 0.06 -6.10
C ALA A 100 -10.39 -1.22 -5.38
N VAL A 101 -10.43 -2.35 -6.08
CA VAL A 101 -9.82 -3.59 -5.60
C VAL A 101 -8.33 -3.53 -5.95
N ILE A 102 -7.49 -3.30 -4.96
CA ILE A 102 -6.06 -3.06 -5.16
C ILE A 102 -5.18 -4.30 -4.93
N GLY A 103 -5.77 -5.39 -4.47
CA GLY A 103 -5.01 -6.61 -4.17
C GLY A 103 -5.82 -7.63 -3.40
N GLN A 104 -5.11 -8.52 -2.75
CA GLN A 104 -5.73 -9.61 -1.99
C GLN A 104 -4.89 -10.04 -0.80
N LEU A 105 -5.54 -10.55 0.23
CA LEU A 105 -4.90 -11.31 1.30
C LEU A 105 -4.86 -12.80 0.90
N GLN A 106 -3.80 -13.48 1.29
CA GLN A 106 -3.60 -14.88 0.97
C GLN A 106 -2.81 -15.60 2.06
N THR A 107 -2.83 -16.92 2.04
CA THR A 107 -1.98 -17.74 2.91
C THR A 107 -0.50 -17.44 2.63
N GLY A 108 0.28 -17.28 3.68
CA GLY A 108 1.71 -16.98 3.59
C GLY A 108 2.25 -16.46 4.91
N GLU A 109 3.47 -15.95 4.88
CA GLU A 109 4.09 -15.33 6.05
C GLU A 109 3.29 -14.10 6.49
N ALA A 110 2.87 -14.10 7.77
CA ALA A 110 2.02 -13.04 8.33
C ALA A 110 2.66 -11.65 8.18
N GLY A 111 1.95 -10.74 7.52
CA GLY A 111 2.40 -9.38 7.29
C GLY A 111 3.32 -9.20 6.08
N ARG A 112 3.76 -10.26 5.41
CA ARG A 112 4.55 -10.14 4.18
C ARG A 112 3.70 -9.56 3.05
N ILE A 113 4.25 -8.59 2.32
CA ILE A 113 3.57 -7.96 1.18
C ILE A 113 4.40 -8.14 -0.08
N THR A 114 3.76 -8.51 -1.17
CA THR A 114 4.34 -8.51 -2.50
C THR A 114 3.61 -7.47 -3.36
N VAL A 115 4.34 -6.53 -3.93
CA VAL A 115 3.80 -5.53 -4.85
C VAL A 115 4.18 -5.91 -6.27
N VAL A 116 3.18 -6.10 -7.12
CA VAL A 116 3.34 -6.49 -8.52
C VAL A 116 2.77 -5.46 -9.48
#